data_69dd6eae39e34889bcf222e48d00512b
#
_entry.id   69dd6eae39e34889bcf222e48d00512b
#
_cell.length_a   1.000
_cell.length_b   1.000
_cell.length_c   1.000
_cell.angle_alpha   90.00
_cell.angle_beta   90.00
_cell.angle_gamma   90.00
#
_symmetry.space_group_name_H-M   'P 1'
#
loop_
_entity.id
_entity.type
_entity.pdbx_description
1 polymer ?
#
loop_
_entity_poly.entity_id
_entity_poly.type
_entity_poly.pdbx_seq_one_letter_code
_entity_poly.pdbx_strand_id
1 'polypeptide(L)'
;MDLKERALKAHEQWGGKIEVVARCEVNSKEDLSIAYTPGVAEPCLKIKDDPSLSYTYTRRHNLVAVITDGTAVLGLGDIGPIAGMPVMEGKCALFKAFA
;
A
#
# COMPACT_ATOMS: atom_id res chain seq x y z
N MET A 1 -16.66 15.83 -23.57
CA MET A 1 -16.43 15.64 -22.13
C MET A 1 -15.12 16.31 -21.75
N ASP A 2 -15.15 17.21 -20.80
CA ASP A 2 -13.93 17.92 -20.39
C ASP A 2 -13.06 17.08 -19.46
N LEU A 3 -11.89 17.61 -19.10
CA LEU A 3 -10.94 16.88 -18.26
C LEU A 3 -11.52 16.57 -16.87
N LYS A 4 -12.28 17.50 -16.31
CA LYS A 4 -12.89 17.32 -14.98
C LYS A 4 -13.89 16.17 -14.96
N GLU A 5 -14.75 16.11 -15.98
CA GLU A 5 -15.72 15.01 -16.11
C GLU A 5 -15.04 13.68 -16.38
N ARG A 6 -14.01 13.68 -17.24
CA ARG A 6 -13.24 12.48 -17.56
C ARG A 6 -12.51 11.94 -16.31
N ALA A 7 -11.93 12.84 -15.54
CA ALA A 7 -11.24 12.47 -14.29
C ALA A 7 -12.21 11.85 -13.28
N LEU A 8 -13.38 12.45 -13.10
CA LEU A 8 -14.38 11.95 -12.17
C LEU A 8 -14.86 10.55 -12.59
N LYS A 9 -15.16 10.36 -13.85
CA LYS A 9 -15.57 9.05 -14.39
C LYS A 9 -14.47 7.99 -14.23
N ALA A 10 -13.22 8.36 -14.52
CA ALA A 10 -12.10 7.45 -14.39
C ALA A 10 -11.94 6.98 -12.94
N HIS A 11 -12.02 7.90 -11.98
CA HIS A 11 -11.91 7.55 -10.56
C HIS A 11 -13.04 6.64 -10.10
N GLU A 12 -14.24 6.86 -10.61
CA GLU A 12 -15.39 5.98 -10.34
C GLU A 12 -15.16 4.58 -10.90
N GLN A 13 -14.68 4.49 -12.15
CA GLN A 13 -14.42 3.20 -12.79
C GLN A 13 -13.30 2.42 -12.12
N TRP A 14 -12.23 3.12 -11.69
CA TRP A 14 -11.13 2.46 -10.99
C TRP A 14 -11.53 1.95 -9.61
N GLY A 15 -12.41 2.66 -8.92
CA GLY A 15 -12.73 2.34 -7.53
C GLY A 15 -11.53 2.47 -6.60
N GLY A 16 -10.66 3.44 -6.90
CA GLY A 16 -9.36 3.63 -6.27
C GLY A 16 -8.22 3.34 -7.23
N LYS A 17 -7.05 3.96 -6.99
CA LYS A 17 -5.91 3.87 -7.89
C LYS A 17 -4.88 2.83 -7.49
N ILE A 18 -5.05 2.20 -6.33
CA ILE A 18 -4.11 1.20 -5.83
C ILE A 18 -4.84 -0.09 -5.49
N GLU A 19 -4.10 -1.17 -5.55
CA GLU A 19 -4.57 -2.46 -5.06
C GLU A 19 -3.40 -3.20 -4.40
N VAL A 20 -3.70 -4.20 -3.58
CA VAL A 20 -2.71 -4.98 -2.86
C VAL A 20 -2.67 -6.38 -3.46
N VAL A 21 -1.46 -6.84 -3.76
CA VAL A 21 -1.22 -8.16 -4.31
C VAL A 21 -0.36 -8.95 -3.32
N ALA A 22 -0.80 -10.16 -2.95
CA ALA A 22 0.00 -11.05 -2.14
C ALA A 22 1.09 -11.71 -3.00
N ARG A 23 2.33 -11.74 -2.51
CA ARG A 23 3.44 -12.39 -3.20
C ARG A 23 3.53 -13.88 -2.90
N CYS A 24 2.91 -14.31 -1.81
CA CYS A 24 2.84 -15.73 -1.44
C CYS A 24 1.49 -16.32 -1.85
N GLU A 25 1.45 -17.62 -2.07
CA GLU A 25 0.22 -18.33 -2.29
C GLU A 25 -0.43 -18.71 -0.96
N VAL A 26 -1.76 -18.73 -0.92
CA VAL A 26 -2.55 -19.10 0.25
C VAL A 26 -3.71 -20.03 -0.14
N ASN A 27 -3.45 -20.95 -1.09
CA ASN A 27 -4.47 -21.77 -1.73
C ASN A 27 -4.61 -23.17 -1.12
N SER A 28 -3.77 -23.52 -0.16
CA SER A 28 -3.77 -24.84 0.47
C SER A 28 -3.38 -24.73 1.94
N LYS A 29 -3.58 -25.83 2.69
CA LYS A 29 -3.09 -25.90 4.08
C LYS A 29 -1.59 -25.81 4.16
N GLU A 30 -0.87 -26.38 3.20
CA GLU A 30 0.58 -26.30 3.16
C GLU A 30 1.05 -24.86 2.93
N ASP A 31 0.44 -24.17 1.99
CA ASP A 31 0.74 -22.75 1.74
C ASP A 31 0.53 -21.91 3.00
N LEU A 32 -0.59 -22.11 3.69
CA LEU A 32 -0.90 -21.40 4.94
C LEU A 32 0.09 -21.75 6.05
N SER A 33 0.55 -22.99 6.11
CA SER A 33 1.53 -23.43 7.10
C SER A 33 2.88 -22.75 6.91
N ILE A 34 3.24 -22.41 5.69
CA ILE A 34 4.48 -21.70 5.34
C ILE A 34 4.30 -20.20 5.54
N ALA A 35 3.23 -19.65 4.97
CA ALA A 35 3.01 -18.19 4.96
C ALA A 35 2.51 -17.65 6.30
N TYR A 36 1.85 -18.48 7.08
CA TYR A 36 1.30 -18.10 8.37
C TYR A 36 1.67 -19.13 9.43
N THR A 37 0.72 -19.74 10.12
CA THR A 37 0.99 -20.61 11.27
C THR A 37 1.20 -22.06 10.84
N PRO A 38 2.26 -22.74 11.27
CA PRO A 38 3.32 -22.33 12.24
C PRO A 38 4.57 -21.74 11.63
N GLY A 39 4.76 -21.81 10.31
CA GLY A 39 6.01 -21.43 9.63
C GLY A 39 6.42 -19.98 9.86
N VAL A 40 5.46 -19.07 10.01
CA VAL A 40 5.72 -17.63 10.19
C VAL A 40 6.54 -17.33 11.46
N ALA A 41 6.57 -18.22 12.43
CA ALA A 41 7.38 -18.07 13.64
C ALA A 41 8.88 -18.03 13.31
N GLU A 42 9.31 -18.72 12.27
CA GLU A 42 10.75 -18.81 11.93
C GLU A 42 11.37 -17.47 11.54
N PRO A 43 10.81 -16.73 10.54
CA PRO A 43 11.34 -15.40 10.26
C PRO A 43 11.15 -14.43 11.42
N CYS A 44 10.09 -14.56 12.22
CA CYS A 44 9.90 -13.72 13.40
C CYS A 44 11.06 -13.90 14.41
N LEU A 45 11.46 -15.12 14.68
CA LEU A 45 12.55 -15.42 15.60
C LEU A 45 13.89 -14.92 15.05
N LYS A 46 14.12 -15.03 13.76
CA LYS A 46 15.32 -14.51 13.12
C LYS A 46 15.40 -12.99 13.24
N ILE A 47 14.31 -12.30 13.00
CA ILE A 47 14.24 -10.84 13.09
C ILE A 47 14.42 -10.40 14.55
N LYS A 48 13.85 -11.15 15.51
CA LYS A 48 14.00 -10.84 16.93
C LYS A 48 15.48 -10.85 17.34
N ASP A 49 16.23 -11.82 16.84
CA ASP A 49 17.66 -11.94 17.15
C ASP A 49 18.51 -10.91 16.38
N ASP A 50 18.12 -10.58 15.18
CA ASP A 50 18.79 -9.58 14.33
C ASP A 50 17.73 -8.74 13.58
N PRO A 51 17.36 -7.57 14.14
CA PRO A 51 16.32 -6.72 13.54
C PRO A 51 16.61 -6.28 12.10
N SER A 52 17.86 -6.28 11.66
CA SER A 52 18.20 -5.94 10.27
C SER A 52 17.62 -6.94 9.28
N LEU A 53 17.34 -8.16 9.71
CA LEU A 53 16.71 -9.19 8.88
C LEU A 53 15.27 -8.87 8.52
N SER A 54 14.66 -7.86 9.15
CA SER A 54 13.34 -7.36 8.71
C SER A 54 13.37 -6.86 7.27
N TYR A 55 14.50 -6.35 6.81
CA TYR A 55 14.67 -5.94 5.41
C TYR A 55 14.77 -7.12 4.44
N THR A 56 15.14 -8.30 4.93
CA THR A 56 15.22 -9.53 4.13
C THR A 56 13.88 -10.25 4.07
N TYR A 57 13.20 -10.36 5.22
CA TYR A 57 12.01 -11.21 5.35
C TYR A 57 10.68 -10.47 5.22
N THR A 58 10.70 -9.15 5.12
CA THR A 58 9.46 -8.34 4.95
C THR A 58 9.63 -7.31 3.84
N ARG A 59 8.52 -6.69 3.46
CA ARG A 59 8.53 -5.58 2.48
C ARG A 59 9.11 -4.29 3.07
N ARG A 60 9.59 -4.31 4.28
CA ARG A 60 10.22 -3.14 4.90
C ARG A 60 11.36 -2.56 4.05
N HIS A 61 12.00 -3.38 3.24
CA HIS A 61 13.05 -2.96 2.31
C HIS A 61 12.54 -2.06 1.17
N ASN A 62 11.24 -2.08 0.88
CA ASN A 62 10.67 -1.32 -0.23
C ASN A 62 9.20 -0.99 0.01
N LEU A 63 8.94 -0.27 1.09
CA LEU A 63 7.59 0.14 1.46
C LEU A 63 7.62 1.58 1.95
N VAL A 64 6.81 2.44 1.33
CA VAL A 64 6.68 3.85 1.68
C VAL A 64 5.24 4.13 2.06
N ALA A 65 5.02 4.74 3.22
CA ALA A 65 3.70 5.18 3.65
C ALA A 65 3.46 6.63 3.20
N VAL A 66 2.27 6.88 2.68
CA VAL A 66 1.80 8.24 2.35
C VAL A 66 0.72 8.58 3.37
N ILE A 67 0.98 9.58 4.21
CA ILE A 67 0.14 9.92 5.37
C ILE A 67 -0.27 11.38 5.30
N THR A 68 -1.52 11.67 5.62
CA THR A 68 -2.02 13.05 5.66
C THR A 68 -3.17 13.16 6.67
N ASP A 69 -3.35 14.36 7.22
CA ASP A 69 -4.56 14.74 7.96
C ASP A 69 -5.52 15.56 7.08
N GLY A 70 -5.13 15.86 5.84
CA GLY A 70 -5.96 16.58 4.88
C GLY A 70 -6.09 18.08 5.14
N THR A 71 -5.20 18.66 5.95
CA THR A 71 -5.27 20.08 6.30
C THR A 71 -4.76 21.01 5.20
N ALA A 72 -4.01 20.48 4.23
CA ALA A 72 -3.49 21.25 3.09
C ALA A 72 -3.34 20.31 1.89
N VAL A 73 -4.37 20.25 1.05
CA VAL A 73 -4.41 19.34 -0.10
C VAL A 73 -4.35 20.13 -1.40
N LEU A 74 -3.16 20.22 -2.00
CA LEU A 74 -2.91 20.97 -3.23
C LEU A 74 -3.50 22.39 -3.13
N GLY A 75 -4.16 22.87 -4.16
CA GLY A 75 -4.84 24.15 -4.17
C GLY A 75 -6.23 24.15 -3.49
N LEU A 76 -6.62 23.05 -2.88
CA LEU A 76 -7.96 22.87 -2.29
C LEU A 76 -8.03 23.24 -0.80
N GLY A 77 -6.87 23.43 -0.16
CA GLY A 77 -6.79 23.80 1.25
C GLY A 77 -7.13 22.65 2.21
N ASP A 78 -7.80 22.98 3.29
CA ASP A 78 -8.17 22.03 4.34
C ASP A 78 -9.50 21.36 3.98
N ILE A 79 -9.43 20.20 3.35
CA ILE A 79 -10.61 19.43 2.94
C ILE A 79 -10.78 18.13 3.74
N GLY A 80 -9.87 17.87 4.68
CA GLY A 80 -9.91 16.69 5.54
C GLY A 80 -9.26 15.44 4.91
N PRO A 81 -9.01 14.43 5.73
CA PRO A 81 -8.27 13.25 5.29
C PRO A 81 -9.03 12.36 4.30
N ILE A 82 -10.35 12.28 4.40
CA ILE A 82 -11.16 11.43 3.50
C ILE A 82 -11.18 12.04 2.09
N ALA A 83 -11.47 13.33 1.97
CA ALA A 83 -11.51 14.01 0.68
C ALA A 83 -10.13 14.10 0.02
N GLY A 84 -9.06 14.05 0.82
CA GLY A 84 -7.68 14.05 0.32
C GLY A 84 -7.20 12.71 -0.23
N MET A 85 -7.93 11.62 -0.02
CA MET A 85 -7.48 10.29 -0.42
C MET A 85 -7.13 10.15 -1.91
N PRO A 86 -7.90 10.69 -2.86
CA PRO A 86 -7.51 10.56 -4.26
C PRO A 86 -6.12 11.12 -4.59
N VAL A 87 -5.71 12.21 -3.92
CA VAL A 87 -4.37 12.77 -4.08
C VAL A 87 -3.31 11.85 -3.47
N MET A 88 -3.59 11.29 -2.30
CA MET A 88 -2.66 10.37 -1.63
C MET A 88 -2.49 9.07 -2.42
N GLU A 89 -3.57 8.53 -2.98
CA GLU A 89 -3.49 7.39 -3.87
C GLU A 89 -2.71 7.72 -5.14
N GLY A 90 -2.86 8.93 -5.67
CA GLY A 90 -2.07 9.42 -6.79
C GLY A 90 -0.57 9.42 -6.47
N LYS A 91 -0.19 9.87 -5.29
CA LYS A 91 1.21 9.82 -4.84
C LYS A 91 1.72 8.38 -4.75
N CYS A 92 0.92 7.46 -4.23
CA CYS A 92 1.28 6.05 -4.19
C CYS A 92 1.51 5.49 -5.61
N ALA A 93 0.64 5.82 -6.55
CA ALA A 93 0.77 5.40 -7.93
C ALA A 93 2.05 5.96 -8.57
N LEU A 94 2.41 7.20 -8.27
CA LEU A 94 3.65 7.83 -8.76
C LEU A 94 4.89 7.15 -8.16
N PHE A 95 4.90 6.86 -6.87
CA PHE A 95 5.99 6.11 -6.24
C PHE A 95 6.16 4.74 -6.88
N LYS A 96 5.06 4.05 -7.15
CA LYS A 96 5.11 2.74 -7.81
C LYS A 96 5.68 2.83 -9.23
N ALA A 97 5.34 3.88 -9.97
CA ALA A 97 5.76 4.04 -11.36
C ALA A 97 7.22 4.50 -11.48
N PHE A 98 7.70 5.33 -10.56
CA PHE A 98 8.98 6.05 -10.72
C PHE A 98 10.03 5.74 -9.65
N ALA A 99 9.68 5.02 -8.61
CA ALA A 99 10.58 4.64 -7.52
C ALA A 99 10.35 3.20 -7.06
#